data_17ac943169cb7eafc6691a3e0f6c573c
#
_entry.id   17ac943169cb7eafc6691a3e0f6c573c
#
_cell.length_a   1.000
_cell.length_b   1.000
_cell.length_c   1.000
_cell.angle_alpha   90.00
_cell.angle_beta   90.00
_cell.angle_gamma   90.00
#
_symmetry.space_group_name_H-M   'P 1'
#
loop_
_entity.id
_entity.type
_entity.pdbx_description
1 polymer ?
#
loop_
_entity_poly.entity_id
_entity_poly.type
_entity_poly.pdbx_seq_one_letter_code
_entity_poly.pdbx_strand_id
1 'polypeptide(L)'
;QAPPPVLIASVNTLRALVQEVPEMVEALAEKFWPGALTIVLPAQQSLVWDLGETHGTVAVRMPANRYALELLQETGPLAVSSANLTGQPAAVTVEQAHDMLGERVAVYLDDGPSVMGLASTIIDATGLVGPEDERRPVRVLRDGAISRAELRTVLGDLLEREPDTAPKPAP
;
A
#
# COMPACT_ATOMS: atom_id res chain seq x y z
N GLN A 1 7.72 -9.87 -8.87
CA GLN A 1 7.29 -9.80 -7.46
C GLN A 1 7.11 -8.32 -7.13
N ALA A 2 5.93 -7.92 -6.63
CA ALA A 2 5.70 -6.52 -6.30
C ALA A 2 6.68 -6.08 -5.19
N PRO A 3 7.27 -4.87 -5.29
CA PRO A 3 8.15 -4.36 -4.25
C PRO A 3 7.43 -4.26 -2.90
N PRO A 4 8.14 -4.41 -1.78
CA PRO A 4 7.56 -4.30 -0.46
C PRO A 4 6.99 -2.89 -0.23
N PRO A 5 5.80 -2.74 0.33
CA PRO A 5 5.29 -1.44 0.72
C PRO A 5 6.09 -0.86 1.89
N VAL A 6 6.16 0.47 1.93
CA VAL A 6 6.75 1.23 3.02
C VAL A 6 5.64 1.78 3.90
N LEU A 7 5.69 1.44 5.19
CA LEU A 7 4.78 2.00 6.18
C LEU A 7 5.32 3.33 6.71
N ILE A 8 4.41 4.29 6.92
CA ILE A 8 4.71 5.64 7.44
C ILE A 8 3.78 5.98 8.61
N ALA A 9 4.22 6.87 9.49
CA ALA A 9 3.43 7.36 10.62
C ALA A 9 2.72 8.70 10.33
N SER A 10 3.08 9.39 9.26
CA SER A 10 2.48 10.69 8.91
C SER A 10 2.51 10.98 7.41
N VAL A 11 1.57 11.80 6.95
CA VAL A 11 1.54 12.28 5.55
C VAL A 11 2.78 13.12 5.21
N ASN A 12 3.38 13.81 6.19
CA ASN A 12 4.63 14.54 5.95
C ASN A 12 5.77 13.63 5.53
N THR A 13 5.81 12.40 6.04
CA THR A 13 6.80 11.40 5.64
C THR A 13 6.60 10.98 4.18
N LEU A 14 5.36 10.94 3.68
CA LEU A 14 5.09 10.67 2.26
C LEU A 14 5.85 11.65 1.35
N ARG A 15 5.79 12.95 1.67
CA ARG A 15 6.47 14.00 0.89
C ARG A 15 8.00 13.85 0.82
N ALA A 16 8.59 13.19 1.80
CA ALA A 16 10.02 12.88 1.80
C ALA A 16 10.38 11.65 0.96
N LEU A 17 9.43 10.77 0.69
CA LEU A 17 9.64 9.50 -0.01
C LEU A 17 9.35 9.57 -1.51
N VAL A 18 8.51 10.51 -1.95
CA VAL A 18 8.03 10.61 -3.33
C VAL A 18 8.46 11.91 -3.99
N GLN A 19 8.51 11.91 -5.32
CA GLN A 19 8.89 13.11 -6.09
C GLN A 19 7.89 14.25 -5.93
N GLU A 20 6.61 13.92 -5.94
CA GLU A 20 5.49 14.84 -5.85
C GLU A 20 4.30 14.15 -5.20
N VAL A 21 3.50 14.90 -4.44
CA VAL A 21 2.21 14.44 -3.92
C VAL A 21 1.10 15.23 -4.62
N PRO A 22 0.46 14.67 -5.65
CA PRO A 22 -0.67 15.30 -6.31
C PRO A 22 -1.84 15.56 -5.34
N GLU A 23 -2.61 16.63 -5.55
CA GLU A 23 -3.79 16.98 -4.73
C GLU A 23 -4.75 15.79 -4.54
N MET A 24 -4.95 15.00 -5.60
CA MET A 24 -5.81 13.83 -5.53
C MET A 24 -5.25 12.74 -4.61
N VAL A 25 -3.93 12.61 -4.50
CA VAL A 25 -3.28 11.69 -3.54
C VAL A 25 -3.44 12.20 -2.11
N GLU A 26 -3.37 13.52 -1.88
CA GLU A 26 -3.67 14.11 -0.58
C GLU A 26 -5.11 13.83 -0.16
N ALA A 27 -6.08 13.99 -1.08
CA ALA A 27 -7.49 13.68 -0.82
C ALA A 27 -7.73 12.18 -0.51
N LEU A 28 -7.02 11.28 -1.20
CA LEU A 28 -7.05 9.84 -0.90
C LEU A 28 -6.46 9.55 0.48
N ALA A 29 -5.33 10.17 0.82
CA ALA A 29 -4.70 10.02 2.13
C ALA A 29 -5.60 10.55 3.25
N GLU A 30 -6.20 11.72 3.09
CA GLU A 30 -7.12 12.30 4.07
C GLU A 30 -8.32 11.38 4.34
N LYS A 31 -8.85 10.73 3.30
CA LYS A 31 -10.03 9.88 3.43
C LYS A 31 -9.73 8.48 3.95
N PHE A 32 -8.61 7.87 3.54
CA PHE A 32 -8.35 6.45 3.74
C PHE A 32 -7.15 6.15 4.66
N TRP A 33 -6.42 7.16 5.12
CA TRP A 33 -5.32 7.01 6.07
C TRP A 33 -5.62 7.67 7.42
N PRO A 34 -5.28 7.02 8.51
CA PRO A 34 -4.68 5.69 8.66
C PRO A 34 -5.64 4.58 8.20
N GLY A 35 -5.16 3.61 7.42
CA GLY A 35 -6.05 2.57 6.92
C GLY A 35 -5.43 1.57 5.94
N ALA A 36 -6.31 0.93 5.18
CA ALA A 36 -5.97 -0.18 4.31
C ALA A 36 -5.78 0.22 2.83
N LEU A 37 -5.33 1.44 2.56
CA LEU A 37 -4.95 1.90 1.23
C LEU A 37 -3.42 1.96 1.09
N THR A 38 -2.89 1.33 0.05
CA THR A 38 -1.48 1.44 -0.37
C THR A 38 -1.45 2.20 -1.70
N ILE A 39 -0.63 3.25 -1.77
CA ILE A 39 -0.53 4.12 -2.95
C ILE A 39 0.87 4.00 -3.53
N VAL A 40 0.97 3.67 -4.83
CA VAL A 40 2.24 3.62 -5.56
C VAL A 40 2.46 4.95 -6.27
N LEU A 41 3.63 5.54 -6.05
CA LEU A 41 4.05 6.84 -6.61
C LEU A 41 5.51 6.77 -7.09
N PRO A 42 5.95 7.69 -7.96
CA PRO A 42 7.37 7.82 -8.29
C PRO A 42 8.17 8.16 -7.03
N ALA A 43 9.21 7.35 -6.75
CA ALA A 43 10.08 7.53 -5.61
C ALA A 43 10.95 8.77 -5.76
N GLN A 44 11.27 9.44 -4.65
CA GLN A 44 12.27 10.50 -4.63
C GLN A 44 13.63 9.95 -5.10
N GLN A 45 14.29 10.63 -6.03
CA GLN A 45 15.56 10.17 -6.60
C GLN A 45 16.69 10.01 -5.57
N SER A 46 16.65 10.77 -4.48
CA SER A 46 17.58 10.67 -3.37
C SER A 46 17.34 9.47 -2.44
N LEU A 47 16.25 8.73 -2.65
CA LEU A 47 15.91 7.56 -1.84
C LEU A 47 16.82 6.38 -2.24
N VAL A 48 17.87 6.14 -1.43
CA VAL A 48 18.86 5.06 -1.64
C VAL A 48 18.48 3.73 -1.00
N TRP A 49 17.20 3.48 -0.80
CA TRP A 49 16.72 2.23 -0.22
C TRP A 49 16.70 1.12 -1.26
N ASP A 50 17.27 -0.03 -0.90
CA ASP A 50 17.12 -1.25 -1.70
C ASP A 50 15.75 -1.89 -1.41
N LEU A 51 14.76 -1.52 -2.21
CA LEU A 51 13.42 -2.10 -2.19
C LEU A 51 13.23 -3.17 -3.29
N GLY A 52 14.33 -3.62 -3.90
CA GLY A 52 14.33 -4.50 -5.06
C GLY A 52 14.00 -3.74 -6.36
N GLU A 53 13.53 -4.46 -7.37
CA GLU A 53 13.18 -3.84 -8.68
C GLU A 53 11.86 -3.07 -8.58
N THR A 54 11.93 -1.81 -8.19
CA THR A 54 10.78 -0.90 -8.02
C THR A 54 10.48 -0.07 -9.26
N HIS A 55 11.36 -0.12 -10.28
CA HIS A 55 11.29 0.74 -11.48
C HIS A 55 11.15 2.23 -11.14
N GLY A 56 11.80 2.68 -10.05
CA GLY A 56 11.74 4.07 -9.62
C GLY A 56 10.45 4.47 -8.91
N THR A 57 9.67 3.51 -8.41
CA THR A 57 8.44 3.75 -7.65
C THR A 57 8.57 3.32 -6.19
N VAL A 58 7.70 3.82 -5.33
CA VAL A 58 7.54 3.38 -3.95
C VAL A 58 6.06 3.19 -3.64
N ALA A 59 5.72 2.09 -2.97
CA ALA A 59 4.38 1.81 -2.48
C ALA A 59 4.31 2.25 -1.01
N VAL A 60 3.41 3.17 -0.67
CA VAL A 60 3.35 3.77 0.68
C VAL A 60 1.99 3.53 1.30
N ARG A 61 1.97 3.25 2.60
CA ARG A 61 0.75 3.09 3.40
C ARG A 61 0.94 3.66 4.81
N MET A 62 -0.10 4.29 5.34
CA MET A 62 -0.19 4.65 6.76
C MET A 62 -1.15 3.67 7.45
N PRO A 63 -0.66 2.74 8.28
CA PRO A 63 -1.48 1.71 8.91
C PRO A 63 -2.40 2.31 9.99
N ALA A 64 -3.56 1.67 10.25
CA ALA A 64 -4.47 2.09 11.31
C ALA A 64 -4.11 1.51 12.69
N ASN A 65 -3.24 0.49 12.75
CA ASN A 65 -2.84 -0.14 14.00
C ASN A 65 -2.01 0.83 14.85
N ARG A 66 -2.43 1.05 16.10
CA ARG A 66 -1.83 2.01 17.01
C ARG A 66 -0.36 1.70 17.33
N TYR A 67 -0.05 0.45 17.61
CA TYR A 67 1.33 0.05 17.94
C TYR A 67 2.26 0.15 16.74
N ALA A 68 1.75 -0.16 15.54
CA ALA A 68 2.51 0.08 14.30
C ALA A 68 2.81 1.57 14.11
N LEU A 69 1.85 2.45 14.37
CA LEU A 69 2.06 3.91 14.28
C LEU A 69 3.07 4.41 15.32
N GLU A 70 2.97 3.97 16.58
CA GLU A 70 3.92 4.29 17.63
C GLU A 70 5.34 3.82 17.25
N LEU A 71 5.48 2.58 16.77
CA LEU A 71 6.77 2.06 16.28
C LEU A 71 7.34 2.93 15.14
N LEU A 72 6.51 3.26 14.16
CA LEU A 72 6.91 4.08 13.01
C LEU A 72 7.28 5.52 13.39
N GLN A 73 6.75 6.05 14.48
CA GLN A 73 7.15 7.35 15.03
C GLN A 73 8.58 7.30 15.60
N GLU A 74 8.96 6.19 16.22
CA GLU A 74 10.28 6.01 16.81
C GLU A 74 11.35 5.60 15.78
N THR A 75 11.00 4.69 14.87
CA THR A 75 11.96 4.13 13.90
C THR A 75 12.04 4.91 12.59
N GLY A 76 11.04 5.72 12.28
CA GLY A 76 10.81 6.21 10.93
C GLY A 76 10.16 5.17 10.02
N PRO A 77 10.13 5.42 8.70
CA PRO A 77 9.50 4.54 7.71
C PRO A 77 10.13 3.15 7.67
N LEU A 78 9.31 2.11 7.52
CA LEU A 78 9.75 0.72 7.45
C LEU A 78 9.21 0.03 6.19
N ALA A 79 10.09 -0.64 5.45
CA ALA A 79 9.69 -1.58 4.41
C ALA A 79 9.18 -2.87 5.06
N VAL A 80 8.03 -3.36 4.60
CA VAL A 80 7.34 -4.49 5.24
C VAL A 80 6.87 -5.51 4.22
N SER A 81 6.68 -6.73 4.68
CA SER A 81 5.99 -7.80 3.95
C SER A 81 4.93 -8.45 4.83
N SER A 82 4.08 -9.28 4.24
CA SER A 82 3.17 -10.13 5.03
C SER A 82 3.96 -11.14 5.86
N ALA A 83 3.45 -11.43 7.07
CA ALA A 83 4.06 -12.40 8.00
C ALA A 83 3.70 -13.84 7.60
N ASN A 84 4.38 -14.37 6.57
CA ASN A 84 4.19 -15.73 6.07
C ASN A 84 5.41 -16.21 5.29
N LEU A 85 5.53 -17.51 5.12
CA LEU A 85 6.41 -18.10 4.13
C LEU A 85 5.84 -17.85 2.71
N THR A 86 6.73 -17.68 1.72
CA THR A 86 6.34 -17.48 0.33
C THR A 86 5.36 -18.55 -0.14
N GLY A 87 4.21 -18.13 -0.67
CA GLY A 87 3.16 -19.02 -1.15
C GLY A 87 2.18 -19.52 -0.07
N GLN A 88 2.41 -19.19 1.20
CA GLN A 88 1.48 -19.49 2.28
C GLN A 88 0.55 -18.29 2.55
N PRO A 89 -0.65 -18.52 3.12
CA PRO A 89 -1.49 -17.43 3.61
C PRO A 89 -0.76 -16.58 4.67
N ALA A 90 -1.06 -15.28 4.70
CA ALA A 90 -0.55 -14.41 5.75
C ALA A 90 -1.05 -14.86 7.13
N ALA A 91 -0.18 -14.80 8.15
CA ALA A 91 -0.54 -15.09 9.52
C ALA A 91 -1.63 -14.12 10.01
N VAL A 92 -2.59 -14.64 10.77
CA VAL A 92 -3.67 -13.88 11.41
C VAL A 92 -3.35 -13.61 12.88
N THR A 93 -2.54 -14.48 13.51
CA THR A 93 -2.08 -14.33 14.89
C THR A 93 -0.56 -14.35 14.99
N VAL A 94 -0.04 -13.88 16.12
CA VAL A 94 1.41 -13.88 16.38
C VAL A 94 1.98 -15.30 16.44
N GLU A 95 1.22 -16.26 16.98
CA GLU A 95 1.62 -17.67 17.03
C GLU A 95 1.79 -18.24 15.63
N GLN A 96 0.82 -17.98 14.72
CA GLN A 96 0.93 -18.41 13.33
C GLN A 96 2.14 -17.79 12.62
N ALA A 97 2.43 -16.51 12.89
CA ALA A 97 3.62 -15.84 12.37
C ALA A 97 4.90 -16.49 12.90
N HIS A 98 4.95 -16.76 14.20
CA HIS A 98 6.09 -17.41 14.85
C HIS A 98 6.29 -18.84 14.35
N ASP A 99 5.23 -19.63 14.18
CA ASP A 99 5.31 -21.01 13.66
C ASP A 99 5.91 -21.05 12.25
N MET A 100 5.59 -20.04 11.41
CA MET A 100 6.11 -19.97 10.04
C MET A 100 7.53 -19.38 9.98
N LEU A 101 7.81 -18.33 10.76
CA LEU A 101 9.02 -17.53 10.61
C LEU A 101 10.11 -17.86 11.66
N GLY A 102 9.70 -18.32 12.85
CA GLY A 102 10.62 -18.76 13.91
C GLY A 102 11.67 -17.70 14.25
N GLU A 103 12.91 -18.15 14.45
CA GLU A 103 14.05 -17.29 14.80
C GLU A 103 14.55 -16.38 13.67
N ARG A 104 13.94 -16.44 12.46
CA ARG A 104 14.28 -15.53 11.36
C ARG A 104 13.78 -14.10 11.61
N VAL A 105 12.86 -13.95 12.55
CA VAL A 105 12.35 -12.64 13.02
C VAL A 105 12.75 -12.49 14.48
N ALA A 106 13.47 -11.43 14.77
CA ALA A 106 14.04 -11.22 16.12
C ALA A 106 12.99 -10.81 17.16
N VAL A 107 11.93 -10.12 16.75
CA VAL A 107 10.91 -9.60 17.66
C VAL A 107 9.52 -9.77 17.04
N TYR A 108 8.61 -10.31 17.82
CA TYR A 108 7.18 -10.42 17.48
C TYR A 108 6.40 -9.50 18.39
N LEU A 109 5.60 -8.61 17.80
CA LEU A 109 4.69 -7.75 18.54
C LEU A 109 3.28 -8.30 18.41
N ASP A 110 2.65 -8.57 19.54
CA ASP A 110 1.31 -9.12 19.62
C ASP A 110 0.30 -8.03 20.00
N ASP A 111 -0.65 -7.77 19.11
CA ASP A 111 -1.81 -6.90 19.34
C ASP A 111 -3.12 -7.68 19.13
N GLY A 112 -3.08 -8.99 19.36
CA GLY A 112 -4.19 -9.90 19.12
C GLY A 112 -4.36 -10.26 17.63
N PRO A 113 -5.45 -10.97 17.31
CA PRO A 113 -5.71 -11.42 15.95
C PRO A 113 -5.93 -10.25 14.98
N SER A 114 -5.42 -10.40 13.75
CA SER A 114 -5.70 -9.46 12.67
C SER A 114 -7.19 -9.40 12.35
N VAL A 115 -7.81 -8.26 12.64
CA VAL A 115 -9.28 -8.12 12.66
C VAL A 115 -9.93 -8.20 11.27
N MET A 116 -9.19 -7.92 10.20
CA MET A 116 -9.80 -7.73 8.88
C MET A 116 -9.57 -8.89 7.90
N GLY A 117 -8.57 -9.74 8.09
CA GLY A 117 -8.26 -10.83 7.14
C GLY A 117 -8.08 -10.40 5.67
N LEU A 118 -8.36 -9.14 5.36
CA LEU A 118 -8.26 -8.57 4.03
C LEU A 118 -6.99 -7.75 3.89
N ALA A 119 -6.27 -8.02 2.82
CA ALA A 119 -5.10 -7.22 2.43
C ALA A 119 -5.50 -5.78 2.08
N SER A 120 -4.53 -4.84 2.13
CA SER A 120 -4.76 -3.47 1.65
C SER A 120 -5.09 -3.47 0.15
N THR A 121 -5.95 -2.54 -0.25
CA THR A 121 -6.10 -2.17 -1.66
C THR A 121 -4.84 -1.45 -2.11
N ILE A 122 -4.30 -1.82 -3.27
CA ILE A 122 -3.10 -1.18 -3.85
C ILE A 122 -3.50 -0.47 -5.13
N ILE A 123 -3.19 0.80 -5.20
CA ILE A 123 -3.42 1.62 -6.40
C ILE A 123 -2.11 2.15 -6.95
N ASP A 124 -2.02 2.24 -8.28
CA ASP A 124 -0.95 2.92 -9.00
C ASP A 124 -1.42 4.33 -9.35
N ALA A 125 -0.87 5.31 -8.67
CA ALA A 125 -1.13 6.73 -8.87
C ALA A 125 0.04 7.45 -9.58
N THR A 126 1.00 6.70 -10.14
CA THR A 126 2.15 7.28 -10.86
C THR A 126 1.72 8.14 -12.05
N GLY A 127 0.59 7.81 -12.67
CA GLY A 127 0.02 8.57 -13.77
C GLY A 127 -0.53 9.95 -13.41
N LEU A 128 -0.63 10.29 -12.11
CA LEU A 128 -1.06 11.61 -11.66
C LEU A 128 0.10 12.60 -11.51
N VAL A 129 1.34 12.10 -11.52
CA VAL A 129 2.56 12.91 -11.37
C VAL A 129 3.02 13.41 -12.74
N GLY A 130 3.39 14.70 -12.82
CA GLY A 130 3.84 15.35 -14.05
C GLY A 130 2.79 16.26 -14.70
N PRO A 131 3.03 16.70 -15.95
CA PRO A 131 2.16 17.63 -16.66
C PRO A 131 0.72 17.12 -16.81
N GLU A 132 -0.23 18.02 -16.77
CA GLU A 132 -1.66 17.69 -16.74
C GLU A 132 -2.13 16.97 -18.02
N ASP A 133 -1.55 17.32 -19.17
CA ASP A 133 -1.82 16.71 -20.47
C ASP A 133 -1.22 15.30 -20.65
N GLU A 134 -0.29 14.89 -19.77
CA GLU A 134 0.30 13.56 -19.75
C GLU A 134 -0.30 12.64 -18.69
N ARG A 135 -1.25 13.14 -17.88
CA ARG A 135 -1.85 12.37 -16.80
C ARG A 135 -2.58 11.14 -17.30
N ARG A 136 -2.44 10.06 -16.56
CA ARG A 136 -3.10 8.78 -16.83
C ARG A 136 -3.98 8.39 -15.65
N PRO A 137 -5.05 7.61 -15.90
CA PRO A 137 -5.92 7.13 -14.83
C PRO A 137 -5.15 6.34 -13.76
N VAL A 138 -5.62 6.46 -12.53
CA VAL A 138 -5.21 5.61 -11.41
C VAL A 138 -5.69 4.20 -11.65
N ARG A 139 -4.79 3.22 -11.50
CA ARG A 139 -5.08 1.80 -11.70
C ARG A 139 -5.15 1.07 -10.37
N VAL A 140 -6.04 0.10 -10.24
CA VAL A 140 -6.10 -0.79 -9.09
C VAL A 140 -5.21 -2.00 -9.38
N LEU A 141 -4.07 -2.08 -8.70
CA LEU A 141 -3.12 -3.19 -8.83
C LEU A 141 -3.54 -4.42 -8.01
N ARG A 142 -4.25 -4.20 -6.91
CA ARG A 142 -4.80 -5.26 -6.07
C ARG A 142 -6.08 -4.76 -5.40
N ASP A 143 -7.18 -5.48 -5.62
CA ASP A 143 -8.39 -5.28 -4.84
C ASP A 143 -8.17 -5.78 -3.40
N GLY A 144 -8.69 -5.05 -2.42
CA GLY A 144 -8.50 -5.31 -0.99
C GLY A 144 -9.63 -4.69 -0.16
N ALA A 145 -9.30 -4.22 1.04
CA ALA A 145 -10.29 -3.73 2.01
C ALA A 145 -11.03 -2.46 1.58
N ILE A 146 -10.43 -1.65 0.69
CA ILE A 146 -11.08 -0.46 0.11
C ILE A 146 -11.61 -0.84 -1.27
N SER A 147 -12.92 -0.73 -1.46
CA SER A 147 -13.56 -1.07 -2.72
C SER A 147 -13.31 -0.03 -3.82
N ARG A 148 -13.43 -0.45 -5.09
CA ARG A 148 -13.38 0.48 -6.24
C ARG A 148 -14.47 1.56 -6.17
N ALA A 149 -15.64 1.24 -5.62
CA ALA A 149 -16.73 2.20 -5.42
C ALA A 149 -16.31 3.31 -4.43
N GLU A 150 -15.66 2.96 -3.31
CA GLU A 150 -15.14 3.92 -2.35
C GLU A 150 -14.02 4.77 -2.96
N LEU A 151 -13.08 4.17 -3.70
CA LEU A 151 -12.03 4.91 -4.43
C LEU A 151 -12.66 5.91 -5.41
N ARG A 152 -13.70 5.51 -6.13
CA ARG A 152 -14.40 6.37 -7.11
C ARG A 152 -15.06 7.58 -6.48
N THR A 153 -15.43 7.53 -5.21
CA THR A 153 -15.98 8.71 -4.50
C THR A 153 -14.95 9.84 -4.36
N VAL A 154 -13.66 9.55 -4.45
CA VAL A 154 -12.57 10.54 -4.42
C VAL A 154 -12.05 10.81 -5.84
N LEU A 155 -11.75 9.74 -6.58
CA LEU A 155 -11.06 9.82 -7.87
C LEU A 155 -12.00 10.16 -9.05
N GLY A 156 -13.31 9.87 -8.91
CA GLY A 156 -14.24 10.05 -10.04
C GLY A 156 -13.78 9.32 -11.31
N ASP A 157 -13.68 10.07 -12.40
CA ASP A 157 -13.24 9.57 -13.71
C ASP A 157 -11.73 9.35 -13.82
N LEU A 158 -10.94 9.79 -12.82
CA LEU A 158 -9.50 9.51 -12.74
C LEU A 158 -9.22 8.05 -12.35
N LEU A 159 -10.18 7.31 -11.81
CA LEU A 159 -10.05 5.88 -11.59
C LEU A 159 -10.29 5.13 -12.90
N GLU A 160 -9.39 4.21 -13.25
CA GLU A 160 -9.56 3.34 -14.41
C GLU A 160 -10.96 2.71 -14.45
N ARG A 161 -11.48 2.51 -15.65
CA ARG A 161 -12.72 1.75 -15.83
C ARG A 161 -12.46 0.28 -15.50
N GLU A 162 -13.46 -0.37 -14.89
CA GLU A 162 -13.39 -1.81 -14.72
C GLU A 162 -13.22 -2.47 -16.09
N PRO A 163 -12.36 -3.50 -16.20
CA PRO A 163 -12.32 -4.29 -17.41
C PRO A 163 -13.73 -4.83 -17.70
N ASP A 164 -14.19 -4.60 -18.90
CA ASP A 164 -15.51 -5.07 -19.33
C ASP A 164 -15.57 -6.60 -19.16
N THR A 165 -16.18 -7.07 -18.07
CA THR A 165 -16.42 -8.48 -17.83
C THR A 165 -17.61 -8.93 -18.66
N ALA A 166 -17.54 -8.74 -20.00
CA ALA A 166 -18.45 -9.39 -20.89
C ALA A 166 -18.34 -10.91 -20.66
N PRO A 167 -19.44 -11.61 -20.38
CA PRO A 167 -19.39 -13.06 -20.23
C PRO A 167 -18.86 -13.64 -21.55
N LYS A 168 -17.75 -14.39 -21.45
CA LYS A 168 -17.20 -15.12 -22.58
C LYS A 168 -18.34 -15.95 -23.17
N PRO A 169 -18.68 -15.85 -24.47
CA PRO A 169 -19.73 -16.68 -25.05
C PRO A 169 -19.40 -18.14 -24.76
N ALA A 170 -20.37 -18.85 -24.26
CA ALA A 170 -20.26 -20.29 -24.04
C ALA A 170 -19.99 -21.00 -25.38
N PRO A 171 -19.18 -22.07 -25.37
CA PRO A 171 -18.81 -22.82 -26.56
C PRO A 171 -19.98 -23.47 -27.25
#